data_2480096d7f35d8aeb1daac48740fd325
#
_entry.id   2480096d7f35d8aeb1daac48740fd325
#
_cell.length_a   1.000
_cell.length_b   1.000
_cell.length_c   1.000
_cell.angle_alpha   90.00
_cell.angle_beta   90.00
_cell.angle_gamma   90.00
#
_symmetry.space_group_name_H-M   'P 1'
#
loop_
_entity.id
_entity.type
_entity.pdbx_description
1 polymer ?
#
loop_
_entity_poly.entity_id
_entity_poly.type
_entity_poly.pdbx_seq_one_letter_code
_entity_poly.pdbx_strand_id
1 'polypeptide(L)'
;MKITEVKVFPAREGGRLKAYATIVFDNCFIVRDLKIIEGHKGLFVSMPSRKRKDGTFKDVVHPLNAEMRETIEKDVIAAFDHAEKTGQMSSPEEY
;
A
#
# COMPACT_ATOMS: atom_id res chain seq x y z
N MET A 1 -0.23 15.19 -9.46
CA MET A 1 -0.33 13.74 -9.62
C MET A 1 -1.50 13.23 -8.79
N LYS A 2 -2.45 12.57 -9.43
CA LYS A 2 -3.70 12.20 -8.78
C LYS A 2 -3.85 10.68 -8.71
N ILE A 3 -4.24 10.17 -7.53
CA ILE A 3 -4.54 8.75 -7.38
C ILE A 3 -5.89 8.49 -8.04
N THR A 4 -5.89 7.62 -9.04
CA THR A 4 -7.10 7.30 -9.81
C THR A 4 -7.64 5.91 -9.50
N GLU A 5 -6.83 5.05 -8.89
CA GLU A 5 -7.29 3.73 -8.47
C GLU A 5 -6.41 3.18 -7.36
N VAL A 6 -7.01 2.49 -6.40
CA VAL A 6 -6.29 1.74 -5.37
C VAL A 6 -6.87 0.34 -5.33
N LYS A 7 -6.01 -0.67 -5.45
CA LYS A 7 -6.41 -2.06 -5.27
C LYS A 7 -5.74 -2.65 -4.05
N VAL A 8 -6.48 -3.46 -3.31
CA VAL A 8 -5.99 -4.07 -2.07
C VAL A 8 -6.04 -5.59 -2.23
N PHE A 9 -4.95 -6.25 -1.87
CA PHE A 9 -4.79 -7.70 -2.00
C PHE A 9 -4.57 -8.31 -0.62
N PRO A 10 -5.14 -9.48 -0.34
CA PRO A 10 -4.96 -10.10 0.98
C PRO A 10 -3.52 -10.54 1.19
N ALA A 11 -3.03 -10.40 2.43
CA ALA A 11 -1.75 -10.94 2.83
C ALA A 11 -1.98 -12.31 3.45
N ARG A 12 -1.19 -13.30 3.04
CA ARG A 12 -1.35 -14.67 3.50
C ARG A 12 -0.60 -14.99 4.78
N GLU A 13 0.46 -14.23 5.06
CA GLU A 13 1.34 -14.53 6.20
C GLU A 13 0.71 -14.21 7.55
N GLY A 14 -0.27 -13.35 7.59
CA GLY A 14 -0.88 -12.94 8.85
C GLY A 14 0.03 -12.01 9.66
N GLY A 15 -0.20 -11.90 10.97
CA GLY A 15 0.57 -11.03 11.83
C GLY A 15 0.25 -9.57 11.59
N ARG A 16 1.27 -8.71 11.62
CA ARG A 16 1.09 -7.28 11.45
C ARG A 16 0.83 -6.86 10.01
N LEU A 17 1.27 -7.66 9.06
CA LEU A 17 1.00 -7.38 7.65
C LEU A 17 -0.44 -7.75 7.33
N LYS A 18 -1.27 -6.76 7.06
CA LYS A 18 -2.70 -6.96 6.83
C LYS A 18 -3.05 -7.15 5.37
N ALA A 19 -2.36 -6.44 4.49
CA ALA A 19 -2.66 -6.51 3.06
C ALA A 19 -1.52 -5.88 2.25
N TYR A 20 -1.57 -6.14 0.95
CA TYR A 20 -0.74 -5.43 -0.02
C TYR A 20 -1.63 -4.46 -0.78
N ALA A 21 -1.03 -3.43 -1.35
CA ALA A 21 -1.79 -2.46 -2.13
C ALA A 21 -1.05 -2.07 -3.40
N THR A 22 -1.84 -1.66 -4.39
CA THR A 22 -1.34 -1.15 -5.66
C THR A 22 -2.07 0.17 -5.91
N ILE A 23 -1.32 1.18 -6.32
CA ILE A 23 -1.85 2.50 -6.61
C ILE A 23 -1.65 2.83 -8.08
N VAL A 24 -2.68 3.40 -8.72
CA VAL A 24 -2.56 3.93 -10.08
C VAL A 24 -2.68 5.45 -9.99
N PHE A 25 -1.75 6.15 -10.63
CA PHE A 25 -1.74 7.62 -10.70
C PHE A 25 -2.10 8.05 -12.11
N ASP A 26 -3.05 8.99 -12.22
CA ASP A 26 -3.46 9.62 -13.49
C ASP A 26 -3.79 8.60 -14.59
N ASN A 27 -4.28 7.43 -14.21
CA ASN A 27 -4.61 6.32 -15.14
C ASN A 27 -3.44 5.89 -16.04
N CYS A 28 -2.21 6.25 -15.68
CA CYS A 28 -1.06 5.99 -16.57
C CYS A 28 0.22 5.56 -15.84
N PHE A 29 0.23 5.52 -14.50
CA PHE A 29 1.40 5.12 -13.76
C PHE A 29 0.98 4.25 -12.57
N ILE A 30 1.59 3.08 -12.44
CA ILE A 30 1.24 2.12 -11.40
C ILE A 30 2.40 1.90 -10.44
N VAL A 31 2.08 1.83 -9.14
CA VAL A 31 3.04 1.46 -8.09
C VAL A 31 2.48 0.25 -7.37
N ARG A 32 3.26 -0.82 -7.32
CA ARG A 32 2.87 -2.09 -6.69
C ARG A 32 3.63 -2.31 -5.39
N ASP A 33 3.18 -3.31 -4.64
CA ASP A 33 3.87 -3.82 -3.45
C ASP A 33 3.94 -2.84 -2.28
N LEU A 34 2.96 -1.95 -2.17
CA LEU A 34 2.78 -1.23 -0.92
C LEU A 34 2.23 -2.23 0.10
N LYS A 35 2.58 -2.02 1.37
CA LYS A 35 2.12 -2.90 2.45
C LYS A 35 1.26 -2.12 3.42
N ILE A 36 0.18 -2.73 3.88
CA ILE A 36 -0.67 -2.17 4.93
C ILE A 36 -0.34 -2.94 6.20
N ILE A 37 0.20 -2.24 7.18
CA ILE A 37 0.76 -2.85 8.39
C ILE A 37 0.06 -2.27 9.62
N GLU A 38 -0.22 -3.13 10.59
CA GLU A 38 -0.78 -2.70 11.86
C GLU A 38 0.34 -2.34 12.83
N GLY A 39 0.44 -1.04 13.16
CA GLY A 39 1.42 -0.55 14.12
C GLY A 39 0.76 -0.25 15.47
N HIS A 40 1.54 0.33 16.38
CA HIS A 40 1.05 0.67 17.71
C HIS A 40 -0.07 1.71 17.70
N LYS A 41 -0.05 2.61 16.73
CA LYS A 41 -1.04 3.69 16.61
C LYS A 41 -2.11 3.42 15.57
N GLY A 42 -2.17 2.21 15.03
CA GLY A 42 -3.13 1.84 14.01
C GLY A 42 -2.46 1.45 12.71
N LEU A 43 -3.23 1.44 11.64
CA LEU A 43 -2.73 1.04 10.33
C LEU A 43 -1.84 2.13 9.72
N PHE A 44 -0.78 1.69 9.07
CA PHE A 44 0.02 2.59 8.25
C PHE A 44 0.44 1.90 6.95
N VAL A 45 0.90 2.71 5.99
CA VAL A 45 1.30 2.20 4.68
C VAL A 45 2.81 2.26 4.56
N SER A 46 3.39 1.11 4.23
CA SER A 46 4.83 1.00 3.98
C SER A 46 5.06 1.02 2.47
N MET A 47 5.99 1.85 2.02
CA MET A 47 6.33 1.97 0.61
C MET A 47 7.12 0.75 0.14
N PRO A 48 7.10 0.46 -1.18
CA PRO A 48 7.94 -0.61 -1.73
C PRO A 48 9.39 -0.37 -1.36
N SER A 49 10.05 -1.40 -0.86
CA SER A 49 11.41 -1.29 -0.39
C SER A 49 12.25 -2.48 -0.84
N ARG A 50 13.57 -2.29 -0.79
CA ARG A 50 14.52 -3.30 -1.19
C ARG A 50 15.51 -3.54 -0.05
N LYS A 51 15.86 -4.79 0.19
CA LYS A 51 16.86 -5.14 1.20
C LYS A 51 18.26 -4.86 0.64
N ARG A 52 19.06 -4.14 1.42
CA ARG A 52 20.46 -3.86 1.08
C ARG A 52 21.37 -5.01 1.48
N LYS A 53 22.62 -4.98 1.02
CA LYS A 53 23.61 -5.99 1.34
C LYS A 53 23.90 -6.07 2.84
N ASP A 54 23.78 -4.95 3.55
CA ASP A 54 24.01 -4.91 5.00
C ASP A 54 22.81 -5.35 5.82
N GLY A 55 21.73 -5.77 5.18
CA GLY A 55 20.53 -6.25 5.87
C GLY A 55 19.48 -5.18 6.13
N THR A 56 19.78 -3.91 5.88
CA THR A 56 18.79 -2.83 6.05
C THR A 56 17.90 -2.72 4.82
N PHE A 57 16.74 -2.06 4.99
CA PHE A 57 15.80 -1.83 3.90
C PHE A 57 15.82 -0.38 3.49
N LYS A 58 15.67 -0.14 2.19
CA LYS A 58 15.52 1.21 1.67
C LYS A 58 14.33 1.26 0.72
N ASP A 59 13.51 2.30 0.85
CA ASP A 59 12.40 2.51 -0.06
C ASP A 59 12.92 2.72 -1.48
N VAL A 60 12.33 2.02 -2.44
CA VAL A 60 12.62 2.24 -3.85
C VAL A 60 11.64 3.23 -4.46
N VAL A 61 10.50 3.44 -3.81
CA VAL A 61 9.50 4.44 -4.19
C VAL A 61 9.05 5.12 -2.90
N HIS A 62 9.01 6.45 -2.89
CA HIS A 62 8.47 7.16 -1.73
C HIS A 62 8.00 8.56 -2.13
N PRO A 63 7.03 9.11 -1.39
CA PRO A 63 6.60 10.49 -1.63
C PRO A 63 7.68 11.46 -1.19
N LEU A 64 7.76 12.60 -1.87
CA LEU A 64 8.78 13.61 -1.58
C LEU A 64 8.32 14.65 -0.56
N ASN A 65 7.05 14.64 -0.19
CA ASN A 65 6.53 15.60 0.79
C ASN A 65 5.45 14.96 1.65
N ALA A 66 5.14 15.62 2.76
CA ALA A 66 4.16 15.12 3.72
C ALA A 66 2.76 15.08 3.14
N GLU A 67 2.41 16.04 2.30
CA GLU A 67 1.09 16.10 1.68
C GLU A 67 0.79 14.85 0.85
N MET A 68 1.74 14.45 0.00
CA MET A 68 1.57 13.25 -0.83
C MET A 68 1.56 11.99 0.03
N ARG A 69 2.39 11.93 1.07
CA ARG A 69 2.40 10.78 1.98
C ARG A 69 1.05 10.61 2.67
N GLU A 70 0.48 11.70 3.15
CA GLU A 70 -0.84 11.66 3.80
C GLU A 70 -1.94 11.24 2.83
N THR A 71 -1.88 11.74 1.59
CA THR A 71 -2.84 11.36 0.55
C THR A 71 -2.78 9.87 0.26
N ILE A 72 -1.58 9.33 0.09
CA ILE A 72 -1.40 7.90 -0.17
C ILE A 72 -1.92 7.08 1.01
N GLU A 73 -1.53 7.43 2.23
CA GLU A 73 -1.97 6.69 3.41
C GLU A 73 -3.48 6.71 3.57
N LYS A 74 -4.07 7.88 3.44
CA LYS A 74 -5.52 8.03 3.57
C LYS A 74 -6.27 7.21 2.54
N ASP A 75 -5.87 7.30 1.28
CA ASP A 75 -6.58 6.63 0.20
C ASP A 75 -6.40 5.11 0.26
N VAL A 76 -5.19 4.65 0.58
CA VAL A 76 -4.91 3.21 0.66
C VAL A 76 -5.65 2.59 1.85
N ILE A 77 -5.61 3.24 3.01
CA ILE A 77 -6.29 2.71 4.21
C ILE A 77 -7.80 2.73 4.02
N ALA A 78 -8.34 3.77 3.39
CA ALA A 78 -9.78 3.83 3.09
C ALA A 78 -10.19 2.68 2.17
N ALA A 79 -9.39 2.38 1.15
CA ALA A 79 -9.66 1.27 0.25
C ALA A 79 -9.60 -0.08 0.99
N PHE A 80 -8.65 -0.24 1.90
CA PHE A 80 -8.54 -1.45 2.71
C PHE A 80 -9.76 -1.63 3.61
N ASP A 81 -10.16 -0.57 4.33
CA ASP A 81 -11.33 -0.63 5.20
C ASP A 81 -12.59 -1.00 4.41
N HIS A 82 -12.76 -0.41 3.24
CA HIS A 82 -13.89 -0.72 2.37
C HIS A 82 -13.86 -2.18 1.92
N ALA A 83 -12.70 -2.66 1.51
CA ALA A 83 -12.53 -4.04 1.05
C ALA A 83 -12.81 -5.04 2.18
N GLU A 84 -12.38 -4.73 3.40
CA GLU A 84 -12.66 -5.59 4.55
C GLU A 84 -14.15 -5.67 4.87
N LYS A 85 -14.84 -4.53 4.83
CA LYS A 85 -16.26 -4.47 5.13
C LYS A 85 -17.11 -5.21 4.10
N THR A 86 -16.71 -5.16 2.84
CA THR A 86 -17.47 -5.78 1.75
C THR A 86 -16.97 -7.18 1.41
N GLY A 87 -15.80 -7.58 1.93
CA GLY A 87 -15.19 -8.86 1.57
C GLY A 87 -14.65 -8.90 0.15
N GLN A 88 -14.45 -7.75 -0.48
CA GLN A 88 -14.08 -7.66 -1.90
C GLN A 88 -12.63 -7.24 -2.10
N MET A 89 -11.70 -8.10 -1.68
CA MET A 89 -10.29 -7.89 -1.97
C MET A 89 -10.00 -8.24 -3.42
N SER A 90 -9.02 -7.56 -4.03
CA SER A 90 -8.61 -7.82 -5.40
C SER A 90 -7.88 -9.15 -5.53
N SER A 91 -7.97 -9.74 -6.73
CA SER A 91 -7.21 -10.95 -7.05
C SER A 91 -5.76 -10.59 -7.36
N PRO A 92 -4.77 -11.40 -6.91
CA PRO A 92 -3.37 -11.13 -7.23
C PRO A 92 -3.06 -11.08 -8.72
N GLU A 93 -3.90 -11.65 -9.57
CA GLU A 93 -3.70 -11.67 -11.01
C GLU A 93 -4.19 -10.42 -11.73
N GLU A 94 -4.78 -9.46 -11.03
CA GLU A 94 -5.38 -8.29 -11.67
C GLU A 94 -4.37 -7.28 -12.22
N TYR A 95 -3.12 -7.35 -11.85
CA TYR A 95 -2.09 -6.48 -12.40
C TYR A 95 -0.81 -7.25 -12.68
#